data_24fefecbfecefa38dac59f725fcd27a4
#
_entry.id   24fefecbfecefa38dac59f725fcd27a4
#
_cell.length_a   1.000
_cell.length_b   1.000
_cell.length_c   1.000
_cell.angle_alpha   90.00
_cell.angle_beta   90.00
_cell.angle_gamma   90.00
#
_symmetry.space_group_name_H-M   'P 1'
#
loop_
_entity.id
_entity.type
_entity.pdbx_description
1 polymer ?
#
loop_
_entity_poly.entity_id
_entity_poly.type
_entity_poly.pdbx_seq_one_letter_code
_entity_poly.pdbx_strand_id
1 'polypeptide(L)'
;MSEQTITPEVDHSLELNNEMTERRSKLAALRAQGNPFPNDFRRDSLSSDLLAEFGDKSAEELSSLGKRVKIAGRIMTRRIMGKASFATLQDMAGKIQVYVTRDDLPEGFYNEQFKKWDLGDIVGVEGTLFKTQTGELSVHVSDIRLLTKALRPLPEKHKGLTDQEARCRQRYLDLIANEESRKTFMIRTKVVAGIRKFLNDKRFVEVETPMMQVIPGGASARPFTTHHNALDIDMYMRISPELYLKRLVVGGFERVYEINRNFRNEGISVRHNPEFTMLEFYMAYADYRDLMDLTEEMLRTLAQDILGDTKIRYAKEGEEGLTIDFGQPFQRLTMVDSILKFNPDVTRDDLSTLEKATAVAKRLNIELMKSWELGHVITAIFEETVEHMLLQPTFITEYPAAVSPLARRNDQNPDVTDRFEFFIGTRELANGYSELNDAEDQAERFQAQVDQKAAGDDEAMFYDADFVTALEHGLPPTAGEGIGIDRLVMLFTNSHTIRDVILFPALRPQK
;
A
#
# COMPACT_ATOMS: atom_id res chain seq x y z
N MET A 1 50.47 -10.75 26.95
CA MET A 1 50.36 -11.04 25.51
C MET A 1 49.24 -12.07 25.37
N SER A 2 48.07 -11.60 25.06
CA SER A 2 46.89 -12.45 24.81
C SER A 2 46.77 -12.64 23.29
N GLU A 3 47.00 -13.88 22.84
CA GLU A 3 46.76 -14.29 21.45
C GLU A 3 45.27 -14.14 21.14
N GLN A 4 44.94 -13.18 20.30
CA GLN A 4 43.64 -13.14 19.64
C GLN A 4 43.61 -14.19 18.55
N THR A 5 42.82 -15.22 18.77
CA THR A 5 42.49 -16.23 17.77
C THR A 5 41.63 -15.54 16.68
N ILE A 6 42.24 -15.22 15.54
CA ILE A 6 41.55 -14.76 14.33
C ILE A 6 40.84 -15.98 13.76
N THR A 7 39.53 -16.07 13.94
CA THR A 7 38.67 -16.97 13.15
C THR A 7 38.66 -16.45 11.72
N PRO A 8 38.97 -17.26 10.69
CA PRO A 8 38.90 -16.78 9.31
C PRO A 8 37.46 -16.42 8.97
N GLU A 9 37.24 -15.20 8.46
CA GLU A 9 35.98 -14.82 7.79
C GLU A 9 35.80 -15.79 6.62
N VAL A 10 34.80 -16.65 6.74
CA VAL A 10 34.38 -17.53 5.66
C VAL A 10 33.89 -16.67 4.52
N ASP A 11 34.51 -16.80 3.34
CA ASP A 11 34.12 -16.05 2.14
C ASP A 11 32.75 -16.55 1.63
N HIS A 12 31.69 -15.95 2.13
CA HIS A 12 30.29 -16.28 1.78
C HIS A 12 30.01 -16.24 0.26
N SER A 13 30.82 -15.50 -0.51
CA SER A 13 30.67 -15.45 -1.97
C SER A 13 31.14 -16.74 -2.64
N LEU A 14 32.21 -17.37 -2.15
CA LEU A 14 32.71 -18.63 -2.65
C LEU A 14 31.80 -19.80 -2.26
N GLU A 15 31.26 -19.82 -1.04
CA GLU A 15 30.29 -20.84 -0.61
C GLU A 15 29.00 -20.77 -1.45
N LEU A 16 28.45 -19.57 -1.68
CA LEU A 16 27.28 -19.37 -2.51
C LEU A 16 27.52 -19.85 -3.95
N ASN A 17 28.69 -19.57 -4.53
CA ASN A 17 29.04 -20.01 -5.87
C ASN A 17 29.17 -21.53 -5.96
N ASN A 18 29.74 -22.19 -4.94
CA ASN A 18 29.83 -23.63 -4.87
C ASN A 18 28.48 -24.31 -4.78
N GLU A 19 27.58 -23.80 -3.92
CA GLU A 19 26.22 -24.32 -3.78
C GLU A 19 25.40 -24.14 -5.08
N MET A 20 25.52 -23.00 -5.73
CA MET A 20 24.85 -22.77 -7.03
C MET A 20 25.38 -23.72 -8.11
N THR A 21 26.68 -24.01 -8.12
CA THR A 21 27.30 -24.95 -9.06
C THR A 21 26.80 -26.37 -8.81
N GLU A 22 26.74 -26.82 -7.55
CA GLU A 22 26.17 -28.11 -7.19
C GLU A 22 24.70 -28.24 -7.62
N ARG A 23 23.87 -27.23 -7.37
CA ARG A 23 22.46 -27.21 -7.76
C ARG A 23 22.29 -27.29 -9.29
N ARG A 24 23.17 -26.61 -10.06
CA ARG A 24 23.20 -26.71 -11.52
C ARG A 24 23.61 -28.10 -12.01
N SER A 25 24.55 -28.76 -11.36
CA SER A 25 24.92 -30.15 -11.64
C SER A 25 23.77 -31.11 -11.38
N LYS A 26 23.04 -30.94 -10.27
CA LYS A 26 21.81 -31.69 -9.98
C LYS A 26 20.75 -31.47 -11.05
N LEU A 27 20.55 -30.23 -11.54
CA LEU A 27 19.63 -29.94 -12.63
C LEU A 27 20.04 -30.63 -13.93
N ALA A 28 21.35 -30.64 -14.26
CA ALA A 28 21.85 -31.35 -15.45
C ALA A 28 21.55 -32.84 -15.38
N ALA A 29 21.76 -33.46 -14.22
CA ALA A 29 21.42 -34.87 -13.99
C ALA A 29 19.91 -35.14 -14.14
N LEU A 30 19.05 -34.25 -13.65
CA LEU A 30 17.60 -34.38 -13.83
C LEU A 30 17.20 -34.29 -15.29
N ARG A 31 17.80 -33.35 -16.07
CA ARG A 31 17.55 -33.23 -17.51
C ARG A 31 17.94 -34.47 -18.30
N ALA A 32 18.99 -35.19 -17.87
CA ALA A 32 19.37 -36.45 -18.49
C ALA A 32 18.36 -37.59 -18.23
N GLN A 33 17.53 -37.47 -17.18
CA GLN A 33 16.48 -38.44 -16.83
C GLN A 33 15.10 -38.08 -17.42
N GLY A 34 14.90 -36.85 -17.91
CA GLY A 34 13.66 -36.41 -18.49
C GLY A 34 13.40 -34.90 -18.33
N ASN A 35 12.14 -34.50 -18.29
CA ASN A 35 11.75 -33.11 -18.07
C ASN A 35 11.82 -32.74 -16.56
N PRO A 36 12.76 -31.89 -16.13
CA PRO A 36 12.89 -31.50 -14.72
C PRO A 36 11.91 -30.40 -14.30
N PHE A 37 11.06 -29.92 -15.22
CA PHE A 37 10.07 -28.88 -14.98
C PHE A 37 8.70 -29.31 -15.50
N PRO A 38 8.09 -30.38 -14.95
CA PRO A 38 6.78 -30.84 -15.38
C PRO A 38 5.70 -29.81 -15.04
N ASN A 39 4.70 -29.66 -15.92
CA ASN A 39 3.61 -28.70 -15.75
C ASN A 39 2.22 -29.37 -15.66
N ASP A 40 2.17 -30.65 -15.47
CA ASP A 40 0.98 -31.51 -15.47
C ASP A 40 0.42 -31.79 -14.06
N PHE A 41 1.09 -31.29 -12.98
CA PHE A 41 0.59 -31.41 -11.63
C PHE A 41 -0.53 -30.39 -11.34
N ARG A 42 -1.63 -30.85 -10.76
CA ARG A 42 -2.74 -30.01 -10.31
C ARG A 42 -2.99 -30.26 -8.84
N ARG A 43 -2.78 -29.24 -8.00
CA ARG A 43 -3.18 -29.29 -6.60
C ARG A 43 -4.68 -29.11 -6.47
N ASP A 44 -5.28 -29.73 -5.46
CA ASP A 44 -6.70 -29.59 -5.12
C ASP A 44 -6.92 -28.86 -3.79
N SER A 45 -5.85 -28.61 -3.01
CA SER A 45 -5.95 -28.06 -1.67
C SER A 45 -4.86 -27.05 -1.38
N LEU A 46 -5.17 -26.07 -0.54
CA LEU A 46 -4.24 -25.10 0.03
C LEU A 46 -3.99 -25.41 1.51
N SER A 47 -2.80 -25.05 2.00
CA SER A 47 -2.40 -25.28 3.39
C SER A 47 -3.36 -24.65 4.40
N SER A 48 -3.80 -23.40 4.17
CA SER A 48 -4.76 -22.72 5.06
C SER A 48 -6.11 -23.41 5.13
N ASP A 49 -6.61 -23.86 3.99
CA ASP A 49 -7.94 -24.51 3.91
C ASP A 49 -7.94 -25.84 4.66
N LEU A 50 -6.85 -26.60 4.49
CA LEU A 50 -6.67 -27.86 5.22
C LEU A 50 -6.53 -27.63 6.73
N LEU A 51 -5.81 -26.60 7.15
CA LEU A 51 -5.69 -26.24 8.56
C LEU A 51 -7.03 -25.77 9.15
N ALA A 52 -7.79 -24.98 8.41
CA ALA A 52 -9.09 -24.48 8.86
C ALA A 52 -10.14 -25.60 8.98
N GLU A 53 -10.16 -26.56 8.03
CA GLU A 53 -11.16 -27.63 7.98
C GLU A 53 -10.79 -28.83 8.89
N PHE A 54 -9.50 -29.16 8.99
CA PHE A 54 -9.01 -30.37 9.64
C PHE A 54 -8.09 -30.14 10.83
N GLY A 55 -7.70 -28.90 11.11
CA GLY A 55 -6.72 -28.56 12.15
C GLY A 55 -7.15 -28.97 13.56
N ASP A 56 -8.44 -28.90 13.89
CA ASP A 56 -8.98 -29.25 15.21
C ASP A 56 -9.40 -30.70 15.35
N LYS A 57 -9.40 -31.50 14.24
CA LYS A 57 -9.80 -32.90 14.29
C LYS A 57 -8.77 -33.78 14.99
N SER A 58 -9.23 -34.82 15.68
CA SER A 58 -8.35 -35.80 16.34
C SER A 58 -7.65 -36.69 15.33
N ALA A 59 -6.60 -37.41 15.76
CA ALA A 59 -5.92 -38.38 14.92
C ALA A 59 -6.83 -39.52 14.46
N GLU A 60 -7.74 -39.97 15.33
CA GLU A 60 -8.72 -41.00 15.06
C GLU A 60 -9.75 -40.56 14.03
N GLU A 61 -10.25 -39.34 14.15
CA GLU A 61 -11.18 -38.77 13.17
C GLU A 61 -10.56 -38.66 11.79
N LEU A 62 -9.30 -38.15 11.69
CA LEU A 62 -8.60 -38.05 10.42
C LEU A 62 -8.32 -39.42 9.81
N SER A 63 -7.93 -40.40 10.64
CA SER A 63 -7.72 -41.78 10.19
C SER A 63 -9.00 -42.40 9.62
N SER A 64 -10.14 -42.16 10.29
CA SER A 64 -11.44 -42.66 9.83
C SER A 64 -11.91 -41.99 8.54
N LEU A 65 -11.60 -40.70 8.35
CA LEU A 65 -11.93 -39.95 7.15
C LEU A 65 -11.10 -40.37 5.92
N GLY A 66 -9.86 -40.81 6.13
CA GLY A 66 -8.93 -41.19 5.07
C GLY A 66 -8.77 -40.13 4.00
N LYS A 67 -8.84 -38.82 4.35
CA LYS A 67 -8.85 -37.71 3.41
C LYS A 67 -7.55 -37.65 2.61
N ARG A 68 -7.65 -37.91 1.32
CA ARG A 68 -6.54 -37.72 0.37
C ARG A 68 -6.52 -36.31 -0.16
N VAL A 69 -5.33 -35.76 -0.37
CA VAL A 69 -5.07 -34.40 -0.83
C VAL A 69 -3.93 -34.37 -1.83
N LYS A 70 -3.99 -33.40 -2.74
CA LYS A 70 -2.89 -33.00 -3.63
C LYS A 70 -2.48 -31.60 -3.32
N ILE A 71 -1.28 -31.43 -2.80
CA ILE A 71 -0.70 -30.13 -2.43
C ILE A 71 0.56 -29.85 -3.23
N ALA A 72 0.92 -28.60 -3.39
CA ALA A 72 2.18 -28.20 -4.00
C ALA A 72 2.75 -26.99 -3.28
N GLY A 73 4.06 -26.97 -3.07
CA GLY A 73 4.70 -25.86 -2.38
C GLY A 73 6.23 -25.93 -2.45
N ARG A 74 6.83 -24.89 -1.92
CA ARG A 74 8.29 -24.76 -1.77
C ARG A 74 8.74 -25.43 -0.50
N ILE A 75 9.79 -26.25 -0.59
CA ILE A 75 10.45 -26.88 0.58
C ILE A 75 11.16 -25.79 1.38
N MET A 76 10.62 -25.47 2.56
CA MET A 76 11.20 -24.47 3.46
C MET A 76 12.11 -25.09 4.52
N THR A 77 11.77 -26.28 4.98
CA THR A 77 12.56 -27.04 5.93
C THR A 77 12.51 -28.53 5.60
N ARG A 78 13.56 -29.25 5.96
CA ARG A 78 13.60 -30.70 5.84
C ARG A 78 14.44 -31.31 6.99
N ARG A 79 13.88 -32.32 7.63
CA ARG A 79 14.53 -33.10 8.67
C ARG A 79 14.52 -34.57 8.28
N ILE A 80 15.71 -35.14 8.05
CA ILE A 80 15.91 -36.54 7.67
C ILE A 80 16.16 -37.36 8.94
N MET A 81 15.41 -38.45 9.14
CA MET A 81 15.50 -39.37 10.28
C MET A 81 15.58 -40.81 9.75
N GLY A 82 16.75 -41.19 9.24
CA GLY A 82 16.97 -42.54 8.70
C GLY A 82 16.10 -42.84 7.46
N LYS A 83 15.05 -43.63 7.63
CA LYS A 83 14.13 -44.08 6.58
C LYS A 83 12.93 -43.15 6.39
N ALA A 84 12.77 -42.13 7.23
CA ALA A 84 11.69 -41.19 7.20
C ALA A 84 12.18 -39.73 7.21
N SER A 85 11.38 -38.83 6.76
CA SER A 85 11.65 -37.39 6.77
C SER A 85 10.41 -36.60 7.01
N PHE A 86 10.55 -35.46 7.70
CA PHE A 86 9.57 -34.39 7.69
C PHE A 86 10.10 -33.24 6.83
N ALA A 87 9.22 -32.65 6.04
CA ALA A 87 9.49 -31.42 5.33
C ALA A 87 8.32 -30.45 5.50
N THR A 88 8.60 -29.15 5.54
CA THR A 88 7.57 -28.13 5.55
C THR A 88 7.46 -27.53 4.15
N LEU A 89 6.29 -27.60 3.57
CA LEU A 89 5.97 -26.98 2.29
C LEU A 89 5.25 -25.65 2.52
N GLN A 90 5.66 -24.64 1.80
CA GLN A 90 5.02 -23.33 1.80
C GLN A 90 4.31 -23.11 0.47
N ASP A 91 3.02 -22.81 0.53
CA ASP A 91 2.21 -22.36 -0.62
C ASP A 91 1.83 -20.88 -0.50
N MET A 92 0.84 -20.42 -1.29
CA MET A 92 0.38 -19.03 -1.23
C MET A 92 -0.36 -18.70 0.06
N ALA A 93 -0.93 -19.70 0.74
CA ALA A 93 -1.84 -19.51 1.86
C ALA A 93 -1.16 -19.76 3.22
N GLY A 94 -0.04 -20.49 3.24
CA GLY A 94 0.67 -20.80 4.48
C GLY A 94 1.69 -21.91 4.35
N LYS A 95 1.81 -22.70 5.42
CA LYS A 95 2.76 -23.83 5.51
C LYS A 95 2.03 -25.08 5.97
N ILE A 96 2.43 -26.22 5.44
CA ILE A 96 1.95 -27.53 5.89
C ILE A 96 3.12 -28.51 5.97
N GLN A 97 3.10 -29.40 6.95
CA GLN A 97 4.09 -30.43 7.10
C GLN A 97 3.74 -31.64 6.22
N VAL A 98 4.75 -32.25 5.63
CA VAL A 98 4.65 -33.53 4.93
C VAL A 98 5.57 -34.56 5.56
N TYR A 99 5.08 -35.80 5.68
CA TYR A 99 5.81 -36.94 6.20
C TYR A 99 6.10 -37.90 5.06
N VAL A 100 7.38 -38.12 4.79
CA VAL A 100 7.87 -38.92 3.64
C VAL A 100 8.62 -40.13 4.19
N THR A 101 8.15 -41.32 3.91
CA THR A 101 8.87 -42.56 4.29
C THR A 101 9.42 -43.23 3.05
N ARG A 102 10.55 -43.91 3.22
CA ARG A 102 11.23 -44.66 2.15
C ARG A 102 10.34 -45.80 1.64
N ASP A 103 9.62 -46.45 2.56
CA ASP A 103 8.94 -47.69 2.29
C ASP A 103 7.57 -47.44 1.60
N ASP A 104 7.08 -46.19 1.55
CA ASP A 104 5.87 -45.77 0.84
C ASP A 104 6.14 -45.23 -0.58
N LEU A 105 7.42 -45.10 -0.95
CA LEU A 105 7.86 -44.60 -2.25
C LEU A 105 8.47 -45.71 -3.10
N PRO A 106 8.55 -45.54 -4.44
CA PRO A 106 9.23 -46.49 -5.32
C PRO A 106 10.65 -46.79 -4.85
N GLU A 107 11.11 -48.01 -5.06
CA GLU A 107 12.44 -48.46 -4.68
C GLU A 107 13.55 -47.52 -5.20
N GLY A 108 14.45 -47.12 -4.34
CA GLY A 108 15.54 -46.17 -4.66
C GLY A 108 15.13 -44.69 -4.61
N PHE A 109 13.89 -44.32 -4.87
CA PHE A 109 13.45 -42.93 -5.06
C PHE A 109 13.77 -42.03 -3.86
N TYR A 110 13.52 -42.51 -2.64
CA TYR A 110 13.80 -41.75 -1.41
C TYR A 110 15.27 -41.36 -1.27
N ASN A 111 16.20 -42.29 -1.55
CA ASN A 111 17.64 -42.07 -1.39
C ASN A 111 18.25 -41.35 -2.61
N GLU A 112 17.82 -41.68 -3.81
CA GLU A 112 18.44 -41.23 -5.05
C GLU A 112 17.87 -39.90 -5.56
N GLN A 113 16.63 -39.57 -5.18
CA GLN A 113 15.97 -38.34 -5.58
C GLN A 113 15.62 -37.46 -4.39
N PHE A 114 14.65 -37.84 -3.54
CA PHE A 114 14.10 -36.96 -2.50
C PHE A 114 15.18 -36.42 -1.54
N LYS A 115 16.13 -37.25 -1.09
CA LYS A 115 17.22 -36.79 -0.21
C LYS A 115 18.18 -35.81 -0.89
N LYS A 116 18.28 -35.84 -2.21
CA LYS A 116 19.18 -34.98 -3.00
C LYS A 116 18.56 -33.63 -3.37
N TRP A 117 17.23 -33.45 -3.20
CA TRP A 117 16.60 -32.19 -3.42
C TRP A 117 17.10 -31.15 -2.39
N ASP A 118 16.95 -29.88 -2.72
CA ASP A 118 17.46 -28.79 -1.90
C ASP A 118 16.30 -27.96 -1.30
N LEU A 119 16.58 -27.25 -0.22
CA LEU A 119 15.68 -26.24 0.30
C LEU A 119 15.46 -25.18 -0.78
N GLY A 120 14.20 -24.77 -0.94
CA GLY A 120 13.80 -23.88 -2.02
C GLY A 120 13.24 -24.58 -3.25
N ASP A 121 13.45 -25.88 -3.44
CA ASP A 121 12.82 -26.65 -4.50
C ASP A 121 11.30 -26.64 -4.35
N ILE A 122 10.57 -26.68 -5.48
CA ILE A 122 9.11 -26.74 -5.49
C ILE A 122 8.69 -28.16 -5.83
N VAL A 123 7.81 -28.72 -5.02
CA VAL A 123 7.35 -30.10 -5.13
C VAL A 123 5.82 -30.19 -5.18
N GLY A 124 5.33 -31.24 -5.84
CA GLY A 124 3.94 -31.68 -5.74
C GLY A 124 3.88 -32.95 -4.90
N VAL A 125 2.88 -33.06 -4.05
CA VAL A 125 2.69 -34.14 -3.09
C VAL A 125 1.25 -34.66 -3.18
N GLU A 126 1.09 -35.97 -3.24
CA GLU A 126 -0.19 -36.64 -3.01
C GLU A 126 -0.07 -37.47 -1.74
N GLY A 127 -1.09 -37.47 -0.90
CA GLY A 127 -1.05 -38.23 0.33
C GLY A 127 -2.35 -38.12 1.14
N THR A 128 -2.31 -38.65 2.36
CA THR A 128 -3.44 -38.70 3.29
C THR A 128 -3.17 -37.80 4.49
N LEU A 129 -4.15 -37.02 4.93
CA LEU A 129 -4.05 -36.20 6.12
C LEU A 129 -3.95 -37.06 7.37
N PHE A 130 -3.07 -36.68 8.29
CA PHE A 130 -2.94 -37.29 9.60
C PHE A 130 -2.43 -36.27 10.61
N LYS A 131 -2.51 -36.61 11.91
CA LYS A 131 -1.84 -35.86 12.98
C LYS A 131 -0.63 -36.59 13.48
N THR A 132 0.46 -35.84 13.66
CA THR A 132 1.67 -36.35 14.33
C THR A 132 1.41 -36.60 15.83
N GLN A 133 2.33 -37.27 16.49
CA GLN A 133 2.26 -37.47 17.96
C GLN A 133 2.21 -36.15 18.75
N THR A 134 2.74 -35.07 18.18
CA THR A 134 2.71 -33.72 18.75
C THR A 134 1.46 -32.93 18.39
N GLY A 135 0.53 -33.52 17.65
CA GLY A 135 -0.76 -32.90 17.26
C GLY A 135 -0.68 -32.02 16.01
N GLU A 136 0.45 -32.02 15.24
CA GLU A 136 0.58 -31.23 14.02
C GLU A 136 -0.13 -31.91 12.84
N LEU A 137 -1.03 -31.15 12.14
CA LEU A 137 -1.66 -31.63 10.92
C LEU A 137 -0.62 -31.78 9.82
N SER A 138 -0.53 -32.97 9.22
CA SER A 138 0.48 -33.32 8.25
C SER A 138 -0.10 -34.18 7.12
N VAL A 139 0.61 -34.25 6.00
CA VAL A 139 0.28 -35.14 4.88
C VAL A 139 1.23 -36.32 4.91
N HIS A 140 0.70 -37.54 5.07
CA HIS A 140 1.44 -38.77 4.87
C HIS A 140 1.55 -39.03 3.37
N VAL A 141 2.75 -38.94 2.84
CA VAL A 141 3.02 -38.91 1.41
C VAL A 141 2.91 -40.29 0.80
N SER A 142 2.08 -40.45 -0.23
CA SER A 142 2.04 -41.65 -1.07
C SER A 142 2.71 -41.46 -2.43
N ASP A 143 2.79 -40.19 -2.90
CA ASP A 143 3.55 -39.82 -4.09
C ASP A 143 4.13 -38.40 -3.92
N ILE A 144 5.33 -38.19 -4.39
CA ILE A 144 5.99 -36.89 -4.39
C ILE A 144 6.88 -36.74 -5.60
N ARG A 145 6.81 -35.59 -6.25
CA ARG A 145 7.67 -35.28 -7.40
C ARG A 145 8.17 -33.85 -7.39
N LEU A 146 9.36 -33.67 -7.95
CA LEU A 146 9.93 -32.36 -8.17
C LEU A 146 9.19 -31.66 -9.31
N LEU A 147 8.74 -30.41 -9.08
CA LEU A 147 8.11 -29.57 -10.09
C LEU A 147 9.07 -28.48 -10.59
N THR A 148 9.95 -27.99 -9.71
CA THR A 148 10.94 -26.97 -10.08
C THR A 148 12.17 -27.09 -9.21
N LYS A 149 13.33 -27.17 -9.83
CA LYS A 149 14.63 -27.11 -9.15
C LYS A 149 15.02 -25.66 -8.91
N ALA A 150 15.23 -25.31 -7.63
CA ALA A 150 15.79 -24.03 -7.24
C ALA A 150 17.31 -24.01 -7.42
N LEU A 151 17.84 -23.04 -8.15
CA LEU A 151 19.28 -22.93 -8.46
C LEU A 151 20.05 -22.01 -7.51
N ARG A 152 19.33 -21.25 -6.69
CA ARG A 152 19.93 -20.40 -5.65
C ARG A 152 19.40 -20.81 -4.29
N PRO A 153 20.23 -20.80 -3.24
CA PRO A 153 19.76 -21.05 -1.88
C PRO A 153 18.79 -19.97 -1.43
N LEU A 154 17.95 -20.32 -0.47
CA LEU A 154 17.14 -19.34 0.23
C LEU A 154 18.01 -18.53 1.19
N PRO A 155 17.64 -17.31 1.54
CA PRO A 155 18.28 -16.55 2.62
C PRO A 155 18.32 -17.37 3.92
N GLU A 156 19.36 -17.17 4.72
CA GLU A 156 19.53 -17.90 6.00
C GLU A 156 18.29 -17.74 6.89
N LYS A 157 17.79 -18.86 7.40
CA LYS A 157 16.56 -18.94 8.18
C LYS A 157 16.55 -18.06 9.42
N HIS A 158 17.72 -17.81 10.03
CA HIS A 158 17.85 -17.07 11.29
C HIS A 158 18.14 -15.57 11.12
N LYS A 159 18.59 -15.14 9.95
CA LYS A 159 18.87 -13.74 9.65
C LYS A 159 17.84 -13.10 8.74
N GLY A 160 17.12 -13.92 7.92
CA GLY A 160 16.19 -13.42 6.90
C GLY A 160 16.83 -12.38 5.99
N LEU A 161 16.02 -11.71 5.17
CA LEU A 161 16.40 -10.45 4.56
C LEU A 161 16.09 -9.33 5.58
N THR A 162 17.08 -8.98 6.43
CA THR A 162 16.93 -7.92 7.43
C THR A 162 17.15 -6.53 6.83
N ASP A 163 17.98 -6.44 5.79
CA ASP A 163 18.20 -5.20 5.07
C ASP A 163 16.94 -4.80 4.28
N GLN A 164 16.36 -3.66 4.64
CA GLN A 164 15.13 -3.13 4.04
C GLN A 164 15.31 -2.84 2.54
N GLU A 165 16.47 -2.37 2.12
CA GLU A 165 16.73 -2.11 0.69
C GLU A 165 16.77 -3.41 -0.10
N ALA A 166 17.47 -4.44 0.40
CA ALA A 166 17.52 -5.77 -0.21
C ALA A 166 16.11 -6.39 -0.31
N ARG A 167 15.25 -6.24 0.73
CA ARG A 167 13.85 -6.67 0.72
C ARG A 167 13.04 -6.02 -0.39
N CYS A 168 13.24 -4.73 -0.63
CA CYS A 168 12.55 -4.01 -1.71
C CYS A 168 13.07 -4.39 -3.09
N ARG A 169 14.39 -4.57 -3.26
CA ARG A 169 15.02 -4.94 -4.54
C ARG A 169 14.76 -6.38 -4.94
N GLN A 170 14.79 -7.29 -3.99
CA GLN A 170 14.54 -8.72 -4.18
C GLN A 170 13.23 -9.14 -3.51
N ARG A 171 12.15 -8.45 -3.83
CA ARG A 171 10.83 -8.66 -3.20
C ARG A 171 10.37 -10.12 -3.25
N TYR A 172 10.73 -10.85 -4.29
CA TYR A 172 10.45 -12.27 -4.38
C TYR A 172 11.12 -13.10 -3.26
N LEU A 173 12.32 -12.73 -2.82
CA LEU A 173 12.97 -13.37 -1.66
C LEU A 173 12.33 -12.94 -0.34
N ASP A 174 12.00 -11.67 -0.21
CA ASP A 174 11.27 -11.14 0.93
C ASP A 174 9.92 -11.87 1.12
N LEU A 175 9.14 -12.04 0.05
CA LEU A 175 7.88 -12.77 0.07
C LEU A 175 8.04 -14.28 0.38
N ILE A 176 9.18 -14.88 0.04
CA ILE A 176 9.48 -16.27 0.40
C ILE A 176 9.85 -16.38 1.89
N ALA A 177 10.69 -15.47 2.38
CA ALA A 177 11.29 -15.56 3.70
C ALA A 177 10.46 -14.93 4.82
N ASN A 178 9.76 -13.84 4.54
CA ASN A 178 9.06 -13.02 5.53
C ASN A 178 7.53 -13.16 5.41
N GLU A 179 6.92 -13.74 6.42
CA GLU A 179 5.48 -13.95 6.49
C GLU A 179 4.72 -12.63 6.64
N GLU A 180 5.28 -11.70 7.41
CA GLU A 180 4.69 -10.36 7.61
C GLU A 180 4.60 -9.58 6.29
N SER A 181 5.59 -9.68 5.41
CA SER A 181 5.52 -9.04 4.09
C SER A 181 4.35 -9.58 3.25
N ARG A 182 4.15 -10.91 3.26
CA ARG A 182 2.99 -11.50 2.58
C ARG A 182 1.67 -11.04 3.16
N LYS A 183 1.57 -11.01 4.50
CA LYS A 183 0.39 -10.52 5.21
C LYS A 183 0.07 -9.07 4.84
N THR A 184 1.08 -8.19 4.79
CA THR A 184 0.94 -6.79 4.37
C THR A 184 0.29 -6.69 2.98
N PHE A 185 0.79 -7.42 1.98
CA PHE A 185 0.23 -7.36 0.63
C PHE A 185 -1.15 -8.03 0.51
N MET A 186 -1.43 -9.06 1.31
CA MET A 186 -2.78 -9.63 1.39
C MET A 186 -3.78 -8.65 2.01
N ILE A 187 -3.38 -7.91 3.06
CA ILE A 187 -4.20 -6.84 3.64
C ILE A 187 -4.43 -5.74 2.60
N ARG A 188 -3.40 -5.31 1.86
CA ARG A 188 -3.55 -4.34 0.77
C ARG A 188 -4.62 -4.78 -0.23
N THR A 189 -4.58 -6.03 -0.67
CA THR A 189 -5.59 -6.58 -1.59
C THR A 189 -7.00 -6.52 -0.99
N LYS A 190 -7.13 -6.87 0.30
CA LYS A 190 -8.42 -6.80 1.00
C LYS A 190 -8.92 -5.37 1.14
N VAL A 191 -8.04 -4.40 1.43
CA VAL A 191 -8.38 -2.96 1.50
C VAL A 191 -8.98 -2.49 0.18
N VAL A 192 -8.29 -2.73 -0.94
CA VAL A 192 -8.78 -2.31 -2.26
C VAL A 192 -10.11 -3.00 -2.62
N ALA A 193 -10.23 -4.29 -2.35
CA ALA A 193 -11.49 -5.02 -2.58
C ALA A 193 -12.63 -4.52 -1.67
N GLY A 194 -12.34 -4.21 -0.42
CA GLY A 194 -13.31 -3.66 0.54
C GLY A 194 -13.80 -2.27 0.15
N ILE A 195 -12.91 -1.39 -0.30
CA ILE A 195 -13.27 -0.06 -0.81
C ILE A 195 -14.20 -0.19 -2.03
N ARG A 196 -13.85 -1.04 -3.00
CA ARG A 196 -14.70 -1.30 -4.17
C ARG A 196 -16.09 -1.78 -3.77
N LYS A 197 -16.14 -2.75 -2.86
CA LYS A 197 -17.42 -3.27 -2.35
C LYS A 197 -18.23 -2.15 -1.71
N PHE A 198 -17.64 -1.37 -0.81
CA PHE A 198 -18.31 -0.29 -0.09
C PHE A 198 -18.88 0.76 -1.04
N LEU A 199 -18.09 1.23 -2.00
CA LEU A 199 -18.53 2.24 -2.97
C LEU A 199 -19.59 1.71 -3.93
N ASN A 200 -19.43 0.47 -4.44
CA ASN A 200 -20.42 -0.17 -5.30
C ASN A 200 -21.77 -0.37 -4.58
N ASP A 201 -21.77 -0.78 -3.30
CA ASP A 201 -22.97 -0.90 -2.48
C ASP A 201 -23.68 0.46 -2.31
N LYS A 202 -22.94 1.57 -2.36
CA LYS A 202 -23.45 2.95 -2.35
C LYS A 202 -23.73 3.53 -3.76
N ARG A 203 -23.74 2.67 -4.79
CA ARG A 203 -24.08 2.98 -6.19
C ARG A 203 -23.06 3.89 -6.90
N PHE A 204 -21.82 3.92 -6.46
CA PHE A 204 -20.74 4.51 -7.24
C PHE A 204 -20.37 3.62 -8.42
N VAL A 205 -19.98 4.22 -9.53
CA VAL A 205 -19.50 3.55 -10.74
C VAL A 205 -17.98 3.65 -10.80
N GLU A 206 -17.27 2.52 -10.86
CA GLU A 206 -15.82 2.52 -11.11
C GLU A 206 -15.54 2.83 -12.57
N VAL A 207 -14.60 3.75 -12.81
CA VAL A 207 -14.20 4.17 -14.15
C VAL A 207 -12.67 4.19 -14.27
N GLU A 208 -12.21 4.28 -15.51
CA GLU A 208 -10.79 4.51 -15.83
C GLU A 208 -10.68 5.79 -16.67
N THR A 209 -9.78 6.69 -16.28
CA THR A 209 -9.47 7.91 -17.01
C THR A 209 -8.02 7.91 -17.47
N PRO A 210 -7.61 8.77 -18.42
CA PRO A 210 -6.26 8.73 -18.97
C PRO A 210 -5.16 8.90 -17.92
N MET A 211 -4.16 8.02 -17.92
CA MET A 211 -2.92 8.19 -17.17
C MET A 211 -1.93 9.11 -17.89
N MET A 212 -1.94 9.15 -19.22
CA MET A 212 -1.17 10.09 -20.04
C MET A 212 -2.11 11.21 -20.47
N GLN A 213 -1.77 12.43 -20.10
CA GLN A 213 -2.60 13.61 -20.31
C GLN A 213 -1.84 14.66 -21.10
N VAL A 214 -2.56 15.41 -21.95
CA VAL A 214 -1.97 16.55 -22.68
C VAL A 214 -1.81 17.75 -21.76
N ILE A 215 -2.74 17.93 -20.82
CA ILE A 215 -2.71 18.97 -19.80
C ILE A 215 -2.83 18.29 -18.44
N PRO A 216 -1.81 18.31 -17.57
CA PRO A 216 -1.91 17.77 -16.22
C PRO A 216 -2.60 18.77 -15.31
N GLY A 217 -3.45 18.30 -14.42
CA GLY A 217 -4.19 19.14 -13.47
C GLY A 217 -4.82 18.33 -12.33
N GLY A 218 -5.59 18.99 -11.47
CA GLY A 218 -6.27 18.37 -10.35
C GLY A 218 -5.42 18.27 -9.06
N ALA A 219 -4.18 18.75 -9.08
CA ALA A 219 -3.31 18.85 -7.90
C ALA A 219 -2.19 19.86 -8.14
N SER A 220 -1.55 20.33 -7.07
CA SER A 220 -0.30 21.09 -7.16
C SER A 220 0.86 20.10 -7.01
N ALA A 221 1.52 19.77 -8.11
CA ALA A 221 2.64 18.84 -8.16
C ALA A 221 3.40 18.94 -9.48
N ARG A 222 4.68 18.60 -9.47
CA ARG A 222 5.48 18.55 -10.71
C ARG A 222 5.17 17.24 -11.45
N PRO A 223 4.73 17.30 -12.74
CA PRO A 223 4.45 16.10 -13.53
C PRO A 223 5.75 15.46 -14.10
N PHE A 224 5.67 14.15 -14.41
CA PHE A 224 6.61 13.51 -15.34
C PHE A 224 6.18 13.81 -16.77
N THR A 225 7.14 14.11 -17.65
CA THR A 225 6.92 14.35 -19.07
C THR A 225 7.25 13.10 -19.88
N THR A 226 6.51 12.87 -20.97
CA THR A 226 6.77 11.84 -21.96
C THR A 226 6.47 12.37 -23.37
N HIS A 227 6.84 11.66 -24.43
CA HIS A 227 6.61 12.07 -25.81
C HIS A 227 5.86 11.00 -26.59
N HIS A 228 4.77 11.40 -27.26
CA HIS A 228 4.01 10.50 -28.15
C HIS A 228 4.55 10.58 -29.57
N ASN A 229 5.42 9.64 -29.96
CA ASN A 229 6.16 9.67 -31.21
C ASN A 229 5.28 9.79 -32.48
N ALA A 230 4.13 9.09 -32.52
CA ALA A 230 3.29 9.08 -33.71
C ALA A 230 2.52 10.41 -33.93
N LEU A 231 2.25 11.15 -32.86
CA LEU A 231 1.56 12.44 -32.91
C LEU A 231 2.54 13.62 -32.81
N ASP A 232 3.79 13.34 -32.48
CA ASP A 232 4.85 14.35 -32.27
C ASP A 232 4.41 15.42 -31.23
N ILE A 233 3.87 14.96 -30.10
CA ILE A 233 3.41 15.83 -28.99
C ILE A 233 4.01 15.38 -27.67
N ASP A 234 4.28 16.34 -26.80
CA ASP A 234 4.62 16.07 -25.41
C ASP A 234 3.34 15.78 -24.62
N MET A 235 3.43 14.82 -23.72
CA MET A 235 2.38 14.43 -22.81
C MET A 235 2.93 14.33 -21.39
N TYR A 236 2.05 14.24 -20.42
CA TYR A 236 2.37 14.18 -19.00
C TYR A 236 1.76 12.95 -18.36
N MET A 237 2.49 12.32 -17.45
CA MET A 237 1.87 11.34 -16.55
C MET A 237 1.00 12.11 -15.56
N ARG A 238 -0.25 11.69 -15.38
CA ARG A 238 -1.22 12.40 -14.55
C ARG A 238 -0.75 12.55 -13.10
N ILE A 239 -1.03 13.70 -12.51
CA ILE A 239 -0.82 13.98 -11.09
C ILE A 239 -2.08 13.70 -10.27
N SER A 240 -3.26 13.73 -10.91
CA SER A 240 -4.59 13.39 -10.37
C SER A 240 -5.55 13.08 -11.55
N PRO A 241 -6.59 12.25 -11.37
CA PRO A 241 -7.70 12.06 -12.31
C PRO A 241 -8.83 13.09 -12.18
N GLU A 242 -8.77 14.01 -11.23
CA GLU A 242 -9.83 14.92 -10.78
C GLU A 242 -10.59 15.59 -11.92
N LEU A 243 -9.88 16.30 -12.82
CA LEU A 243 -10.54 17.07 -13.88
C LEU A 243 -11.28 16.17 -14.88
N TYR A 244 -10.82 14.93 -15.08
CA TYR A 244 -11.53 13.94 -15.91
C TYR A 244 -12.75 13.36 -15.21
N LEU A 245 -12.65 13.07 -13.91
CA LEU A 245 -13.78 12.55 -13.13
C LEU A 245 -14.91 13.58 -13.03
N LYS A 246 -14.59 14.87 -12.84
CA LYS A 246 -15.59 15.96 -12.87
C LYS A 246 -16.27 16.09 -14.23
N ARG A 247 -15.54 15.91 -15.35
CA ARG A 247 -16.17 15.86 -16.70
C ARG A 247 -17.17 14.72 -16.82
N LEU A 248 -16.94 13.58 -16.17
CA LEU A 248 -17.91 12.48 -16.12
C LEU A 248 -19.13 12.84 -15.28
N VAL A 249 -18.96 13.59 -14.20
CA VAL A 249 -20.11 14.09 -13.42
C VAL A 249 -20.95 15.08 -14.24
N VAL A 250 -20.31 16.01 -14.98
CA VAL A 250 -21.01 16.86 -15.96
C VAL A 250 -21.78 16.01 -16.98
N GLY A 251 -21.18 14.88 -17.42
CA GLY A 251 -21.79 13.92 -18.35
C GLY A 251 -22.91 13.06 -17.75
N GLY A 252 -23.23 13.21 -16.44
CA GLY A 252 -24.34 12.51 -15.79
C GLY A 252 -23.93 11.28 -14.95
N PHE A 253 -22.65 11.03 -14.73
CA PHE A 253 -22.19 10.03 -13.76
C PHE A 253 -22.25 10.65 -12.35
N GLU A 254 -23.41 10.61 -11.71
CA GLU A 254 -23.65 11.29 -10.43
C GLU A 254 -22.81 10.78 -9.26
N ARG A 255 -22.34 9.52 -9.33
CA ARG A 255 -21.44 8.88 -8.35
C ARG A 255 -20.39 8.10 -9.09
N VAL A 256 -19.16 8.56 -9.08
CA VAL A 256 -18.05 7.99 -9.85
C VAL A 256 -16.81 7.86 -8.98
N TYR A 257 -16.03 6.81 -9.19
CA TYR A 257 -14.73 6.66 -8.53
C TYR A 257 -13.72 5.98 -9.43
N GLU A 258 -12.45 6.21 -9.12
CA GLU A 258 -11.31 5.55 -9.73
C GLU A 258 -10.29 5.16 -8.66
N ILE A 259 -9.80 3.92 -8.68
CA ILE A 259 -8.64 3.47 -7.90
C ILE A 259 -7.52 3.21 -8.88
N ASN A 260 -6.52 4.09 -8.93
CA ASN A 260 -5.44 3.96 -9.90
C ASN A 260 -4.16 4.70 -9.46
N ARG A 261 -3.16 4.72 -10.33
CA ARG A 261 -1.86 5.35 -10.11
C ARG A 261 -1.88 6.83 -10.47
N ASN A 262 -1.24 7.61 -9.59
CA ASN A 262 -0.84 8.98 -9.87
C ASN A 262 0.69 9.08 -9.81
N PHE A 263 1.25 10.07 -10.47
CA PHE A 263 2.68 10.24 -10.68
C PHE A 263 3.07 11.66 -10.30
N ARG A 264 4.00 11.82 -9.35
CA ARG A 264 4.52 13.13 -8.97
C ARG A 264 6.04 13.09 -9.00
N ASN A 265 6.65 13.99 -9.77
CA ASN A 265 8.10 14.06 -9.96
C ASN A 265 8.78 14.77 -8.80
N GLU A 266 8.66 14.15 -7.63
CA GLU A 266 9.12 14.64 -6.34
C GLU A 266 10.18 13.72 -5.73
N GLY A 267 10.74 14.12 -4.59
CA GLY A 267 11.74 13.35 -3.87
C GLY A 267 11.19 12.05 -3.28
N ILE A 268 12.03 11.02 -3.21
CA ILE A 268 11.72 9.75 -2.56
C ILE A 268 11.96 9.89 -1.05
N SER A 269 10.95 9.57 -0.24
CA SER A 269 11.03 9.60 1.23
C SER A 269 10.39 8.36 1.86
N VAL A 270 10.32 8.33 3.18
CA VAL A 270 9.57 7.31 3.91
C VAL A 270 8.05 7.41 3.69
N ARG A 271 7.57 8.58 3.24
CA ARG A 271 6.15 8.89 3.03
C ARG A 271 5.77 9.04 1.55
N HIS A 272 6.75 9.22 0.64
CA HIS A 272 6.54 9.55 -0.77
C HIS A 272 7.24 8.57 -1.70
N ASN A 273 6.51 8.11 -2.70
CA ASN A 273 7.00 7.34 -3.84
C ASN A 273 6.52 8.07 -5.10
N PRO A 274 7.35 8.23 -6.15
CA PRO A 274 6.97 8.99 -7.35
C PRO A 274 5.72 8.46 -8.05
N GLU A 275 5.43 7.19 -7.87
CA GLU A 275 4.25 6.48 -8.35
C GLU A 275 3.52 5.90 -7.13
N PHE A 276 2.25 6.24 -6.95
CA PHE A 276 1.46 5.82 -5.79
C PHE A 276 0.00 5.57 -6.18
N THR A 277 -0.73 4.86 -5.33
CA THR A 277 -2.13 4.52 -5.56
C THR A 277 -3.05 5.43 -4.76
N MET A 278 -4.01 6.04 -5.46
CA MET A 278 -5.10 6.80 -4.85
C MET A 278 -6.45 6.22 -5.22
N LEU A 279 -7.40 6.40 -4.32
CA LEU A 279 -8.82 6.42 -4.60
C LEU A 279 -9.22 7.89 -4.80
N GLU A 280 -9.91 8.21 -5.87
CA GLU A 280 -10.65 9.47 -6.00
C GLU A 280 -12.10 9.17 -6.33
N PHE A 281 -13.04 9.84 -5.67
CA PHE A 281 -14.47 9.66 -5.90
C PHE A 281 -15.24 10.97 -5.79
N TYR A 282 -16.32 11.08 -6.55
CA TYR A 282 -17.15 12.28 -6.68
C TYR A 282 -18.61 11.91 -6.55
N MET A 283 -19.36 12.74 -5.80
CA MET A 283 -20.78 12.54 -5.55
C MET A 283 -21.55 13.83 -5.83
N ALA A 284 -22.40 13.79 -6.85
CA ALA A 284 -23.32 14.88 -7.15
C ALA A 284 -24.41 14.99 -6.08
N TYR A 285 -24.91 16.22 -5.88
CA TYR A 285 -25.93 16.58 -4.87
C TYR A 285 -25.50 16.27 -3.43
N ALA A 286 -24.19 16.43 -3.17
CA ALA A 286 -23.56 16.28 -1.86
C ALA A 286 -22.62 17.45 -1.59
N ASP A 287 -22.31 17.67 -0.32
CA ASP A 287 -21.28 18.61 0.12
C ASP A 287 -20.12 17.88 0.83
N TYR A 288 -19.09 18.62 1.24
CA TYR A 288 -17.91 18.08 1.91
C TYR A 288 -18.22 17.37 3.23
N ARG A 289 -19.35 17.69 3.90
CA ARG A 289 -19.76 17.05 5.15
C ARG A 289 -20.27 15.63 4.90
N ASP A 290 -21.01 15.45 3.79
CA ASP A 290 -21.46 14.12 3.35
C ASP A 290 -20.27 13.20 3.08
N LEU A 291 -19.16 13.73 2.54
CA LEU A 291 -17.95 12.96 2.30
C LEU A 291 -17.21 12.63 3.60
N MET A 292 -17.14 13.56 4.56
CA MET A 292 -16.59 13.24 5.89
C MET A 292 -17.34 12.08 6.56
N ASP A 293 -18.69 12.09 6.49
CA ASP A 293 -19.53 11.01 7.03
C ASP A 293 -19.30 9.68 6.28
N LEU A 294 -19.22 9.74 4.96
CA LEU A 294 -18.97 8.58 4.10
C LEU A 294 -17.59 7.95 4.38
N THR A 295 -16.57 8.79 4.53
CA THR A 295 -15.20 8.36 4.82
C THR A 295 -15.08 7.75 6.21
N GLU A 296 -15.71 8.36 7.22
CA GLU A 296 -15.78 7.78 8.56
C GLU A 296 -16.46 6.41 8.55
N GLU A 297 -17.59 6.25 7.85
CA GLU A 297 -18.29 4.96 7.71
C GLU A 297 -17.41 3.93 6.98
N MET A 298 -16.77 4.33 5.88
CA MET A 298 -15.92 3.45 5.09
C MET A 298 -14.72 2.94 5.90
N LEU A 299 -13.97 3.82 6.53
CA LEU A 299 -12.77 3.44 7.29
C LEU A 299 -13.11 2.55 8.48
N ARG A 300 -14.20 2.83 9.19
CA ARG A 300 -14.72 1.98 10.28
C ARG A 300 -15.09 0.58 9.77
N THR A 301 -15.81 0.51 8.66
CA THR A 301 -16.20 -0.76 8.02
C THR A 301 -14.98 -1.56 7.59
N LEU A 302 -14.02 -0.93 6.93
CA LEU A 302 -12.79 -1.59 6.49
C LEU A 302 -11.97 -2.13 7.66
N ALA A 303 -11.84 -1.36 8.75
CA ALA A 303 -11.12 -1.80 9.94
C ALA A 303 -11.77 -3.05 10.54
N GLN A 304 -13.10 -3.03 10.72
CA GLN A 304 -13.84 -4.17 11.27
C GLN A 304 -13.76 -5.40 10.37
N ASP A 305 -13.98 -5.25 9.05
CA ASP A 305 -14.06 -6.38 8.12
C ASP A 305 -12.70 -7.02 7.82
N ILE A 306 -11.62 -6.23 7.82
CA ILE A 306 -10.30 -6.69 7.40
C ILE A 306 -9.45 -7.12 8.60
N LEU A 307 -9.50 -6.33 9.69
CA LEU A 307 -8.67 -6.54 10.88
C LEU A 307 -9.42 -7.23 12.02
N GLY A 308 -10.76 -7.27 11.97
CA GLY A 308 -11.62 -7.85 13.01
C GLY A 308 -11.83 -6.95 14.22
N ASP A 309 -11.28 -5.74 14.22
CA ASP A 309 -11.41 -4.74 15.29
C ASP A 309 -11.35 -3.33 14.70
N THR A 310 -12.05 -2.39 15.32
CA THR A 310 -11.96 -0.96 14.99
C THR A 310 -10.77 -0.28 15.66
N LYS A 311 -10.12 -0.94 16.61
CA LYS A 311 -8.92 -0.45 17.29
C LYS A 311 -7.68 -1.05 16.66
N ILE A 312 -6.79 -0.21 16.19
CA ILE A 312 -5.51 -0.64 15.65
C ILE A 312 -4.36 -0.10 16.50
N ARG A 313 -3.34 -0.92 16.70
CA ARG A 313 -2.10 -0.48 17.32
C ARG A 313 -1.12 -0.02 16.24
N TYR A 314 -0.68 1.21 16.35
CA TYR A 314 0.33 1.80 15.47
C TYR A 314 1.58 2.16 16.28
N ALA A 315 2.65 1.39 16.11
CA ALA A 315 3.86 1.52 16.90
C ALA A 315 5.09 1.02 16.15
N LYS A 316 6.22 1.67 16.30
CA LYS A 316 7.52 1.08 15.94
C LYS A 316 7.92 0.03 16.98
N GLU A 317 8.78 -0.90 16.56
CA GLU A 317 9.30 -1.91 17.45
C GLU A 317 10.05 -1.27 18.62
N GLY A 318 9.66 -1.63 19.86
CA GLY A 318 10.24 -1.08 21.09
C GLY A 318 9.64 0.23 21.59
N GLU A 319 8.69 0.83 20.87
CA GLU A 319 7.97 2.03 21.30
C GLU A 319 6.62 1.70 21.97
N GLU A 320 6.20 2.55 22.91
CA GLU A 320 4.84 2.52 23.45
C GLU A 320 3.88 2.97 22.34
N GLY A 321 3.16 2.03 21.71
CA GLY A 321 2.38 2.31 20.52
C GLY A 321 1.15 3.18 20.76
N LEU A 322 0.77 3.91 19.72
CA LEU A 322 -0.51 4.61 19.65
C LEU A 322 -1.64 3.62 19.36
N THR A 323 -2.70 3.64 20.14
CA THR A 323 -3.97 2.98 19.77
C THR A 323 -4.84 3.97 19.03
N ILE A 324 -5.16 3.65 17.78
CA ILE A 324 -6.06 4.42 16.94
C ILE A 324 -7.42 3.73 16.96
N ASP A 325 -8.48 4.47 17.29
CA ASP A 325 -9.83 3.93 17.46
C ASP A 325 -10.79 4.50 16.39
N PHE A 326 -11.08 3.70 15.36
CA PHE A 326 -12.08 4.02 14.33
C PHE A 326 -13.53 3.84 14.81
N GLY A 327 -13.74 3.21 15.98
CA GLY A 327 -15.06 3.00 16.57
C GLY A 327 -15.67 4.27 17.19
N GLN A 328 -14.82 5.26 17.51
CA GLN A 328 -15.26 6.55 18.04
C GLN A 328 -15.61 7.52 16.90
N PRO A 329 -16.49 8.51 17.13
CA PRO A 329 -16.69 9.60 16.19
C PRO A 329 -15.37 10.32 15.87
N PHE A 330 -15.12 10.59 14.59
CA PHE A 330 -13.92 11.32 14.18
C PHE A 330 -14.01 12.78 14.59
N GLN A 331 -12.90 13.35 15.05
CA GLN A 331 -12.86 14.77 15.43
C GLN A 331 -13.02 15.65 14.18
N ARG A 332 -13.71 16.78 14.33
CA ARG A 332 -13.86 17.80 13.28
C ARG A 332 -13.49 19.15 13.88
N LEU A 333 -12.47 19.76 13.35
CA LEU A 333 -11.94 21.06 13.79
C LEU A 333 -11.75 21.95 12.59
N THR A 334 -12.02 23.24 12.72
CA THR A 334 -11.55 24.20 11.73
C THR A 334 -10.02 24.34 11.83
N MET A 335 -9.37 24.77 10.76
CA MET A 335 -7.93 25.03 10.78
C MET A 335 -7.55 26.00 11.89
N VAL A 336 -8.29 27.11 12.01
CA VAL A 336 -8.05 28.11 13.06
C VAL A 336 -8.26 27.52 14.44
N ASP A 337 -9.37 26.80 14.70
CA ASP A 337 -9.61 26.18 16.01
C ASP A 337 -8.55 25.15 16.38
N SER A 338 -8.02 24.42 15.40
CA SER A 338 -6.92 23.48 15.61
C SER A 338 -5.62 24.20 16.00
N ILE A 339 -5.29 25.31 15.34
CA ILE A 339 -4.13 26.15 15.72
C ILE A 339 -4.28 26.64 17.16
N LEU A 340 -5.44 27.18 17.53
CA LEU A 340 -5.68 27.69 18.89
C LEU A 340 -5.62 26.56 19.94
N LYS A 341 -6.10 25.37 19.60
CA LYS A 341 -6.07 24.21 20.51
C LYS A 341 -4.64 23.76 20.85
N PHE A 342 -3.77 23.76 19.86
CA PHE A 342 -2.40 23.23 20.02
C PHE A 342 -1.35 24.34 20.28
N ASN A 343 -1.72 25.63 20.14
CA ASN A 343 -0.89 26.77 20.43
C ASN A 343 -1.60 27.71 21.42
N PRO A 344 -1.61 27.42 22.72
CA PRO A 344 -2.39 28.18 23.72
C PRO A 344 -1.99 29.65 23.84
N ASP A 345 -0.80 30.04 23.36
CA ASP A 345 -0.31 31.43 23.34
C ASP A 345 -0.73 32.21 22.08
N VAL A 346 -1.52 31.58 21.17
CA VAL A 346 -2.06 32.18 19.94
C VAL A 346 -3.54 32.45 20.15
N THR A 347 -4.01 33.64 19.83
CA THR A 347 -5.42 34.02 19.89
C THR A 347 -6.02 34.12 18.49
N ARG A 348 -7.35 34.07 18.37
CA ARG A 348 -8.03 34.26 17.09
C ARG A 348 -7.73 35.64 16.48
N ASP A 349 -7.54 36.67 17.30
CA ASP A 349 -7.17 38.03 16.84
C ASP A 349 -5.76 38.04 16.23
N ASP A 350 -4.83 37.23 16.73
CA ASP A 350 -3.49 37.09 16.15
C ASP A 350 -3.48 36.49 14.73
N LEU A 351 -4.54 35.80 14.34
CA LEU A 351 -4.72 35.22 13.00
C LEU A 351 -5.63 36.04 12.10
N SER A 352 -6.07 37.24 12.53
CA SER A 352 -7.09 38.03 11.84
C SER A 352 -6.55 38.89 10.68
N THR A 353 -5.26 39.17 10.64
CA THR A 353 -4.62 39.96 9.57
C THR A 353 -3.26 39.37 9.19
N LEU A 354 -2.82 39.67 7.97
CA LEU A 354 -1.49 39.21 7.49
C LEU A 354 -0.35 39.67 8.40
N GLU A 355 -0.40 40.89 8.87
CA GLU A 355 0.65 41.46 9.78
C GLU A 355 0.72 40.67 11.09
N LYS A 356 -0.42 40.41 11.73
CA LYS A 356 -0.50 39.69 13.01
C LYS A 356 -0.11 38.21 12.81
N ALA A 357 -0.64 37.52 11.81
CA ALA A 357 -0.29 36.13 11.52
C ALA A 357 1.20 35.99 11.18
N THR A 358 1.79 36.92 10.44
CA THR A 358 3.21 36.98 10.16
C THR A 358 4.04 37.14 11.45
N ALA A 359 3.58 37.93 12.43
CA ALA A 359 4.24 38.05 13.72
C ALA A 359 4.20 36.73 14.52
N VAL A 360 3.08 36.00 14.48
CA VAL A 360 2.96 34.64 15.04
C VAL A 360 3.93 33.67 14.37
N ALA A 361 3.94 33.60 13.05
CA ALA A 361 4.82 32.72 12.29
C ALA A 361 6.31 32.99 12.61
N LYS A 362 6.73 34.26 12.69
CA LYS A 362 8.10 34.64 13.09
C LYS A 362 8.45 34.21 14.51
N ARG A 363 7.50 34.32 15.46
CA ARG A 363 7.69 33.88 16.85
C ARG A 363 7.88 32.36 16.92
N LEU A 364 7.21 31.61 16.01
CA LEU A 364 7.31 30.18 15.90
C LEU A 364 8.47 29.70 15.01
N ASN A 365 9.30 30.61 14.50
CA ASN A 365 10.43 30.37 13.58
C ASN A 365 10.02 29.73 12.27
N ILE A 366 8.82 30.05 11.72
CA ILE A 366 8.32 29.58 10.45
C ILE A 366 8.84 30.50 9.34
N GLU A 367 9.43 29.91 8.29
CA GLU A 367 9.89 30.64 7.13
C GLU A 367 8.70 31.01 6.24
N LEU A 368 8.64 32.27 5.79
CA LEU A 368 7.55 32.80 4.98
C LEU A 368 8.07 33.31 3.64
N MET A 369 7.33 33.04 2.57
CA MET A 369 7.61 33.66 1.27
C MET A 369 7.01 35.08 1.21
N LYS A 370 7.68 35.98 0.50
CA LYS A 370 7.24 37.40 0.40
C LYS A 370 5.90 37.56 -0.34
N SER A 371 5.56 36.61 -1.19
CA SER A 371 4.33 36.60 -1.98
C SER A 371 3.13 36.04 -1.24
N TRP A 372 3.31 35.55 0.00
CA TRP A 372 2.23 34.90 0.72
C TRP A 372 1.19 35.89 1.27
N GLU A 373 -0.05 35.53 1.08
CA GLU A 373 -1.23 36.18 1.66
C GLU A 373 -1.56 35.57 3.04
N LEU A 374 -2.54 36.12 3.72
CA LEU A 374 -2.97 35.66 5.06
C LEU A 374 -3.25 34.16 5.09
N GLY A 375 -3.96 33.64 4.08
CA GLY A 375 -4.31 32.22 4.02
C GLY A 375 -3.08 31.31 3.98
N HIS A 376 -2.07 31.67 3.21
CA HIS A 376 -0.80 30.91 3.14
C HIS A 376 -0.08 30.88 4.50
N VAL A 377 -0.05 32.02 5.20
CA VAL A 377 0.61 32.11 6.51
C VAL A 377 -0.13 31.31 7.57
N ILE A 378 -1.47 31.31 7.56
CA ILE A 378 -2.28 30.48 8.47
C ILE A 378 -2.04 28.99 8.19
N THR A 379 -2.02 28.60 6.93
CA THR A 379 -1.73 27.21 6.52
C THR A 379 -0.33 26.78 7.00
N ALA A 380 0.69 27.59 6.80
CA ALA A 380 2.05 27.28 7.28
C ALA A 380 2.12 27.14 8.81
N ILE A 381 1.40 27.99 9.57
CA ILE A 381 1.31 27.83 11.03
C ILE A 381 0.67 26.51 11.40
N PHE A 382 -0.41 26.10 10.69
CA PHE A 382 -1.06 24.82 10.90
C PHE A 382 -0.13 23.64 10.60
N GLU A 383 0.50 23.62 9.43
CA GLU A 383 1.40 22.54 8.99
C GLU A 383 2.54 22.33 10.00
N GLU A 384 3.18 23.40 10.45
CA GLU A 384 4.33 23.32 11.33
C GLU A 384 3.97 23.00 12.80
N THR A 385 2.77 23.40 13.26
CA THR A 385 2.46 23.32 14.70
C THR A 385 1.35 22.33 15.06
N VAL A 386 0.54 21.91 14.12
CA VAL A 386 -0.67 21.10 14.38
C VAL A 386 -0.60 19.70 13.77
N GLU A 387 -0.18 19.56 12.52
CA GLU A 387 -0.28 18.26 11.82
C GLU A 387 0.37 17.11 12.60
N HIS A 388 1.55 17.32 13.14
CA HIS A 388 2.29 16.31 13.90
C HIS A 388 1.63 15.94 15.24
N MET A 389 0.62 16.70 15.68
CA MET A 389 -0.17 16.45 16.91
C MET A 389 -1.46 15.67 16.64
N LEU A 390 -1.85 15.49 15.37
CA LEU A 390 -3.10 14.81 14.97
C LEU A 390 -2.92 13.30 14.98
N LEU A 391 -3.03 12.69 16.16
CA LEU A 391 -2.82 11.26 16.37
C LEU A 391 -4.07 10.43 16.06
N GLN A 392 -5.24 10.88 16.52
CA GLN A 392 -6.53 10.22 16.33
C GLN A 392 -7.22 10.72 15.05
N PRO A 393 -8.17 9.95 14.50
CA PRO A 393 -8.91 10.35 13.31
C PRO A 393 -9.49 11.76 13.44
N THR A 394 -9.03 12.70 12.63
CA THR A 394 -9.41 14.12 12.72
C THR A 394 -9.55 14.74 11.34
N PHE A 395 -10.70 15.32 11.07
CA PHE A 395 -10.93 16.20 9.92
C PHE A 395 -10.58 17.65 10.31
N ILE A 396 -9.76 18.29 9.49
CA ILE A 396 -9.48 19.72 9.56
C ILE A 396 -10.25 20.40 8.43
N THR A 397 -11.06 21.38 8.75
CA THR A 397 -11.95 22.06 7.80
C THR A 397 -11.61 23.55 7.66
N GLU A 398 -12.29 24.24 6.77
CA GLU A 398 -12.15 25.68 6.51
C GLU A 398 -10.72 26.07 6.09
N TYR A 399 -10.22 25.36 5.06
CA TYR A 399 -8.96 25.73 4.42
C TYR A 399 -9.10 27.09 3.71
N PRO A 400 -8.08 27.97 3.80
CA PRO A 400 -8.11 29.25 3.09
C PRO A 400 -8.29 29.10 1.57
N ALA A 401 -9.05 30.00 0.99
CA ALA A 401 -9.31 30.02 -0.46
C ALA A 401 -8.02 30.18 -1.28
N ALA A 402 -7.03 30.90 -0.74
CA ALA A 402 -5.73 31.12 -1.36
C ALA A 402 -4.94 29.82 -1.65
N VAL A 403 -5.16 28.76 -0.87
CA VAL A 403 -4.50 27.45 -1.01
C VAL A 403 -5.45 26.35 -1.54
N SER A 404 -6.62 26.71 -2.07
CA SER A 404 -7.68 25.77 -2.45
C SER A 404 -8.30 26.12 -3.82
N PRO A 405 -7.53 26.01 -4.93
CA PRO A 405 -7.95 26.58 -6.23
C PRO A 405 -9.10 25.83 -6.91
N LEU A 406 -9.44 24.62 -6.48
CA LEU A 406 -10.50 23.78 -7.08
C LEU A 406 -11.73 23.62 -6.15
N ALA A 407 -11.62 24.11 -4.90
CA ALA A 407 -12.67 24.01 -3.91
C ALA A 407 -13.63 25.22 -3.95
N ARG A 408 -14.92 24.96 -3.70
CA ARG A 408 -15.93 26.00 -3.55
C ARG A 408 -15.65 26.86 -2.32
N ARG A 409 -15.78 28.17 -2.44
CA ARG A 409 -15.76 29.09 -1.29
C ARG A 409 -16.95 28.82 -0.37
N ASN A 410 -16.76 29.00 0.92
CA ASN A 410 -17.84 28.94 1.88
C ASN A 410 -18.79 30.13 1.68
N ASP A 411 -20.10 29.89 1.64
CA ASP A 411 -21.11 30.93 1.36
C ASP A 411 -21.21 32.01 2.46
N GLN A 412 -20.79 31.69 3.69
CA GLN A 412 -20.85 32.60 4.85
C GLN A 412 -19.53 33.30 5.13
N ASN A 413 -18.41 32.64 4.77
CA ASN A 413 -17.07 33.18 4.90
C ASN A 413 -16.25 32.89 3.64
N PRO A 414 -16.27 33.76 2.63
CA PRO A 414 -15.61 33.52 1.34
C PRO A 414 -14.06 33.49 1.40
N ASP A 415 -13.44 33.83 2.54
CA ASP A 415 -12.00 33.74 2.73
C ASP A 415 -11.54 32.27 2.91
N VAL A 416 -12.47 31.39 3.26
CA VAL A 416 -12.24 29.95 3.38
C VAL A 416 -13.07 29.15 2.38
N THR A 417 -12.74 27.88 2.22
CA THR A 417 -13.43 26.95 1.34
C THR A 417 -14.13 25.84 2.14
N ASP A 418 -15.13 25.24 1.52
CA ASP A 418 -15.78 24.01 1.97
C ASP A 418 -14.88 22.80 1.69
N ARG A 419 -13.69 22.78 2.31
CA ARG A 419 -12.64 21.76 2.16
C ARG A 419 -12.28 21.16 3.50
N PHE A 420 -11.94 19.90 3.49
CA PHE A 420 -11.31 19.23 4.60
C PHE A 420 -10.06 18.46 4.16
N GLU A 421 -9.15 18.29 5.08
CA GLU A 421 -8.16 17.22 5.04
C GLU A 421 -8.35 16.31 6.24
N PHE A 422 -8.11 15.02 6.03
CA PHE A 422 -8.25 14.01 7.06
C PHE A 422 -6.89 13.50 7.53
N PHE A 423 -6.64 13.65 8.81
CA PHE A 423 -5.38 13.28 9.47
C PHE A 423 -5.58 12.10 10.42
N ILE A 424 -4.58 11.24 10.45
CA ILE A 424 -4.51 10.11 11.38
C ILE A 424 -3.06 9.65 11.54
N GLY A 425 -2.62 9.39 12.78
CA GLY A 425 -1.26 8.96 13.06
C GLY A 425 -0.20 9.94 12.54
N THR A 426 -0.45 11.25 12.69
CA THR A 426 0.41 12.37 12.23
C THR A 426 0.57 12.48 10.71
N ARG A 427 -0.42 12.00 9.94
CA ARG A 427 -0.35 12.01 8.47
C ARG A 427 -1.68 12.39 7.88
N GLU A 428 -1.65 13.18 6.85
CA GLU A 428 -2.77 13.35 5.94
C GLU A 428 -3.03 12.03 5.23
N LEU A 429 -4.27 11.55 5.27
CA LEU A 429 -4.75 10.36 4.58
C LEU A 429 -5.66 10.70 3.43
N ALA A 430 -6.48 11.75 3.56
CA ALA A 430 -7.44 12.16 2.56
C ALA A 430 -7.58 13.68 2.49
N ASN A 431 -8.02 14.17 1.32
CA ASN A 431 -8.35 15.56 1.04
C ASN A 431 -9.64 15.57 0.22
N GLY A 432 -10.62 16.37 0.65
CA GLY A 432 -11.92 16.45 -0.02
C GLY A 432 -12.58 17.80 0.16
N TYR A 433 -13.48 18.14 -0.76
CA TYR A 433 -14.18 19.43 -0.75
C TYR A 433 -15.47 19.42 -1.54
N SER A 434 -16.32 20.42 -1.28
CA SER A 434 -17.37 20.81 -2.21
C SER A 434 -16.71 21.42 -3.45
N GLU A 435 -17.05 20.90 -4.62
CA GLU A 435 -16.42 21.28 -5.88
C GLU A 435 -16.79 22.69 -6.31
N LEU A 436 -15.81 23.42 -6.81
CA LEU A 436 -16.08 24.69 -7.50
C LEU A 436 -16.81 24.37 -8.82
N ASN A 437 -18.05 24.83 -8.94
CA ASN A 437 -18.90 24.62 -10.11
C ASN A 437 -19.25 25.91 -10.86
N ASP A 438 -18.66 27.04 -10.44
CA ASP A 438 -18.71 28.31 -11.16
C ASP A 438 -17.56 28.35 -12.19
N ALA A 439 -17.93 28.30 -13.48
CA ALA A 439 -16.96 28.27 -14.57
C ALA A 439 -16.14 29.57 -14.68
N GLU A 440 -16.72 30.72 -14.33
CA GLU A 440 -16.02 32.01 -14.39
C GLU A 440 -15.00 32.13 -13.25
N ASP A 441 -15.37 31.79 -12.00
CA ASP A 441 -14.45 31.75 -10.85
C ASP A 441 -13.33 30.71 -11.11
N GLN A 442 -13.65 29.54 -11.71
CA GLN A 442 -12.63 28.54 -12.03
C GLN A 442 -11.62 29.02 -13.08
N ALA A 443 -12.09 29.76 -14.11
CA ALA A 443 -11.23 30.34 -15.13
C ALA A 443 -10.27 31.38 -14.52
N GLU A 444 -10.77 32.25 -13.62
CA GLU A 444 -9.96 33.23 -12.91
C GLU A 444 -8.88 32.56 -12.05
N ARG A 445 -9.24 31.49 -11.33
CA ARG A 445 -8.27 30.76 -10.48
C ARG A 445 -7.22 30.01 -11.33
N PHE A 446 -7.60 29.43 -12.46
CA PHE A 446 -6.61 28.84 -13.37
C PHE A 446 -5.66 29.90 -13.93
N GLN A 447 -6.16 31.10 -14.27
CA GLN A 447 -5.27 32.17 -14.71
C GLN A 447 -4.29 32.58 -13.60
N ALA A 448 -4.73 32.67 -12.36
CA ALA A 448 -3.87 32.95 -11.23
C ALA A 448 -2.78 31.87 -11.04
N GLN A 449 -3.11 30.59 -11.25
CA GLN A 449 -2.14 29.49 -11.22
C GLN A 449 -1.09 29.62 -12.36
N VAL A 450 -1.52 29.98 -13.56
CA VAL A 450 -0.62 30.24 -14.70
C VAL A 450 0.35 31.39 -14.38
N ASP A 451 -0.14 32.44 -13.74
CA ASP A 451 0.67 33.60 -13.35
C ASP A 451 1.69 33.22 -12.27
N GLN A 452 1.31 32.38 -11.30
CA GLN A 452 2.23 31.81 -10.30
C GLN A 452 3.30 30.92 -10.96
N LYS A 453 2.91 30.10 -11.94
CA LYS A 453 3.85 29.28 -12.71
C LYS A 453 4.86 30.13 -13.47
N ALA A 454 4.41 31.22 -14.10
CA ALA A 454 5.29 32.20 -14.78
C ALA A 454 6.21 32.93 -13.80
N ALA A 455 5.84 33.06 -12.53
CA ALA A 455 6.66 33.62 -11.46
C ALA A 455 7.66 32.61 -10.87
N GLY A 456 7.65 31.35 -11.32
CA GLY A 456 8.63 30.31 -10.95
C GLY A 456 8.10 29.21 -10.03
N ASP A 457 6.80 29.10 -9.84
CA ASP A 457 6.17 27.98 -9.13
C ASP A 457 5.98 26.80 -10.10
N ASP A 458 6.90 25.85 -10.08
CA ASP A 458 6.86 24.65 -10.94
C ASP A 458 5.69 23.69 -10.63
N GLU A 459 5.05 23.83 -9.46
CA GLU A 459 3.96 22.97 -9.00
C GLU A 459 2.58 23.55 -9.33
N ALA A 460 2.51 24.84 -9.71
CA ALA A 460 1.27 25.48 -10.10
C ALA A 460 0.64 24.83 -11.33
N MET A 461 -0.70 24.80 -11.37
CA MET A 461 -1.47 24.13 -12.42
C MET A 461 -1.41 24.86 -13.77
N PHE A 462 -1.71 24.10 -14.83
CA PHE A 462 -1.93 24.63 -16.17
C PHE A 462 -3.38 25.09 -16.35
N TYR A 463 -3.61 25.98 -17.31
CA TYR A 463 -4.97 26.36 -17.73
C TYR A 463 -5.57 25.25 -18.61
N ASP A 464 -6.64 24.61 -18.13
CA ASP A 464 -7.40 23.61 -18.88
C ASP A 464 -8.70 24.24 -19.44
N ALA A 465 -8.62 24.74 -20.68
CA ALA A 465 -9.76 25.40 -21.35
C ALA A 465 -10.92 24.42 -21.61
N ASP A 466 -10.65 23.14 -21.86
CA ASP A 466 -11.68 22.12 -22.08
C ASP A 466 -12.43 21.82 -20.79
N PHE A 467 -11.75 21.82 -19.64
CA PHE A 467 -12.39 21.67 -18.34
C PHE A 467 -13.30 22.87 -18.01
N VAL A 468 -12.86 24.10 -18.27
CA VAL A 468 -13.71 25.29 -18.11
C VAL A 468 -14.95 25.19 -19.01
N THR A 469 -14.78 24.79 -20.27
CA THR A 469 -15.92 24.55 -21.19
C THR A 469 -16.85 23.45 -20.64
N ALA A 470 -16.33 22.40 -20.05
CA ALA A 470 -17.17 21.38 -19.41
C ALA A 470 -17.99 21.97 -18.25
N LEU A 471 -17.40 22.82 -17.40
CA LEU A 471 -18.12 23.51 -16.33
C LEU A 471 -19.23 24.45 -16.87
N GLU A 472 -19.03 25.11 -18.01
CA GLU A 472 -20.04 25.92 -18.67
C GLU A 472 -21.27 25.11 -19.12
N HIS A 473 -21.13 23.79 -19.34
CA HIS A 473 -22.27 22.90 -19.57
C HIS A 473 -23.02 22.54 -18.27
N GLY A 474 -22.48 22.87 -17.11
CA GLY A 474 -23.10 22.70 -15.81
C GLY A 474 -22.59 21.49 -15.03
N LEU A 475 -21.75 21.73 -14.04
CA LEU A 475 -21.45 20.75 -13.00
C LEU A 475 -22.52 20.88 -11.89
N PRO A 476 -23.30 19.84 -11.58
CA PRO A 476 -24.22 19.90 -10.45
C PRO A 476 -23.46 20.16 -9.14
N PRO A 477 -24.11 20.63 -8.06
CA PRO A 477 -23.48 20.65 -6.75
C PRO A 477 -22.86 19.28 -6.47
N THR A 478 -21.55 19.23 -6.28
CA THR A 478 -20.77 17.98 -6.21
C THR A 478 -19.75 18.10 -5.10
N ALA A 479 -19.46 17.01 -4.42
CA ALA A 479 -18.32 16.89 -3.54
C ALA A 479 -17.39 15.77 -4.02
N GLY A 480 -16.09 16.00 -3.92
CA GLY A 480 -15.04 15.06 -4.31
C GLY A 480 -14.00 14.86 -3.22
N GLU A 481 -13.40 13.68 -3.20
CA GLU A 481 -12.38 13.31 -2.22
C GLU A 481 -11.33 12.38 -2.83
N GLY A 482 -10.08 12.62 -2.46
CA GLY A 482 -8.94 11.74 -2.74
C GLY A 482 -8.42 11.08 -1.47
N ILE A 483 -8.26 9.75 -1.48
CA ILE A 483 -7.72 8.97 -0.35
C ILE A 483 -6.45 8.24 -0.80
N GLY A 484 -5.36 8.41 -0.05
CA GLY A 484 -4.09 7.72 -0.27
C GLY A 484 -4.16 6.25 0.14
N ILE A 485 -4.32 5.34 -0.83
CA ILE A 485 -4.41 3.89 -0.56
C ILE A 485 -3.13 3.35 0.10
N ASP A 486 -1.97 3.80 -0.35
CA ASP A 486 -0.70 3.35 0.24
C ASP A 486 -0.60 3.76 1.71
N ARG A 487 -0.99 4.99 2.06
CA ARG A 487 -1.02 5.49 3.44
C ARG A 487 -2.04 4.73 4.31
N LEU A 488 -3.22 4.42 3.79
CA LEU A 488 -4.22 3.60 4.48
C LEU A 488 -3.69 2.19 4.78
N VAL A 489 -3.04 1.57 3.79
CA VAL A 489 -2.44 0.24 3.98
C VAL A 489 -1.30 0.29 5.00
N MET A 490 -0.46 1.35 4.98
CA MET A 490 0.58 1.53 6.01
C MET A 490 -0.01 1.52 7.41
N LEU A 491 -1.13 2.20 7.60
CA LEU A 491 -1.83 2.26 8.88
C LEU A 491 -2.35 0.89 9.30
N PHE A 492 -3.06 0.18 8.41
CA PHE A 492 -3.67 -1.13 8.68
C PHE A 492 -2.66 -2.27 8.87
N THR A 493 -1.44 -2.08 8.41
CA THR A 493 -0.36 -3.09 8.51
C THR A 493 0.76 -2.71 9.46
N ASN A 494 0.57 -1.62 10.23
CA ASN A 494 1.61 -1.06 11.09
C ASN A 494 2.96 -0.83 10.36
N SER A 495 2.89 -0.41 9.10
CA SER A 495 4.07 -0.12 8.28
C SER A 495 4.45 1.35 8.41
N HIS A 496 5.75 1.61 8.63
CA HIS A 496 6.24 2.98 8.88
C HIS A 496 6.87 3.64 7.65
N THR A 497 7.04 2.87 6.58
CA THR A 497 7.53 3.38 5.29
C THR A 497 6.64 2.90 4.14
N ILE A 498 6.40 3.80 3.20
CA ILE A 498 5.59 3.52 2.00
C ILE A 498 6.18 2.37 1.16
N ARG A 499 7.51 2.13 1.26
CA ARG A 499 8.20 1.04 0.56
C ARG A 499 7.78 -0.34 1.03
N ASP A 500 7.26 -0.47 2.26
CA ASP A 500 6.81 -1.75 2.79
C ASP A 500 5.46 -2.18 2.23
N VAL A 501 4.66 -1.22 1.73
CA VAL A 501 3.30 -1.47 1.22
C VAL A 501 3.20 -1.39 -0.32
N ILE A 502 4.28 -1.04 -0.99
CA ILE A 502 4.41 -1.09 -2.45
C ILE A 502 5.29 -2.29 -2.82
N LEU A 503 4.81 -3.16 -3.73
CA LEU A 503 5.56 -4.37 -4.11
C LEU A 503 6.94 -4.05 -4.67
N PHE A 504 7.01 -3.11 -5.59
CA PHE A 504 8.24 -2.66 -6.24
C PHE A 504 8.34 -1.13 -6.15
N PRO A 505 8.80 -0.59 -5.01
CA PRO A 505 8.94 0.85 -4.83
C PRO A 505 10.11 1.40 -5.66
N ALA A 506 10.05 2.69 -5.95
CA ALA A 506 11.18 3.39 -6.56
C ALA A 506 12.39 3.40 -5.60
N LEU A 507 13.54 3.04 -6.12
CA LEU A 507 14.80 2.99 -5.37
C LEU A 507 15.90 3.70 -6.17
N ARG A 508 16.87 4.28 -5.46
CA ARG A 508 18.06 4.82 -6.12
C ARG A 508 18.80 3.69 -6.83
N PRO A 509 19.40 3.95 -8.03
CA PRO A 509 20.26 2.98 -8.68
C PRO A 509 21.39 2.53 -7.75
N GLN A 510 21.73 1.24 -7.79
CA GLN A 510 22.95 0.75 -7.13
C GLN A 510 24.16 1.29 -7.92
N LYS A 511 25.10 1.87 -7.22
CA LYS A 511 26.38 2.31 -7.81
C LYS A 511 27.26 1.12 -8.13
#